data_f6ff8e38569214432d983f28c9b21493
#
_entry.id   f6ff8e38569214432d983f28c9b21493
#
_cell.length_a   1.000
_cell.length_b   1.000
_cell.length_c   1.000
_cell.angle_alpha   90.00
_cell.angle_beta   90.00
_cell.angle_gamma   90.00
#
_symmetry.space_group_name_H-M   'P 1'
#
loop_
_entity.id
_entity.type
_entity.pdbx_description
1 polymer ?
#
loop_
_entity_poly.entity_id
_entity_poly.type
_entity_poly.pdbx_seq_one_letter_code
_entity_poly.pdbx_strand_id
1 'polypeptide(L)'
;MYTCAQGRGCSRSSLGAGVHLVCESLKDLLKDLAIQTVEPFKQLTKDKIGMEGLLLFSLDNKAIAVHATTLVKNKNVSYIESIKTSPGLNTRELQKATNSFSVHFVKVHVHKKTNEIQLQHIVTTGDAGKIISEETARSQMLGGVVGGIGMALTEELKLDHTKGRITNASLGSYLVPRHTMIPPIDVWFTNKPDPYINAIGAKGLGEIAIIGLAGAISNAIFNAIGKRVRDLPITKEKLAKI
;
A
#
# COMPACT_ATOMS: atom_id res chain seq x y z
N MET A 1 20.96 -7.78 5.27
CA MET A 1 19.60 -7.66 4.69
C MET A 1 19.54 -6.32 3.96
N TYR A 2 19.68 -6.32 2.64
CA TYR A 2 19.58 -5.09 1.85
C TYR A 2 18.10 -4.80 1.62
N THR A 3 17.55 -3.85 2.36
CA THR A 3 16.21 -3.33 2.10
C THR A 3 16.31 -2.28 1.00
N CYS A 4 15.46 -2.39 0.01
CA CYS A 4 15.34 -1.39 -1.05
C CYS A 4 15.02 -0.03 -0.43
N ALA A 5 15.90 0.96 -0.62
CA ALA A 5 15.79 2.31 -0.05
C ALA A 5 14.74 3.19 -0.73
N GLN A 6 13.79 2.63 -1.46
CA GLN A 6 12.80 3.38 -2.20
C GLN A 6 11.41 3.29 -1.55
N GLY A 7 11.01 4.36 -0.89
CA GLY A 7 9.65 4.70 -0.52
C GLY A 7 8.97 3.77 0.50
N ARG A 8 8.04 4.30 1.29
CA ARG A 8 7.29 3.60 2.33
C ARG A 8 6.43 2.42 1.83
N GLY A 9 6.20 2.29 0.52
CA GLY A 9 5.46 1.20 -0.09
C GLY A 9 6.27 -0.07 -0.38
N CYS A 10 7.61 0.01 -0.50
CA CYS A 10 8.45 -1.12 -0.89
C CYS A 10 8.61 -2.20 0.18
N SER A 11 8.54 -1.85 1.47
CA SER A 11 8.78 -2.81 2.55
C SER A 11 7.79 -3.97 2.54
N ARG A 12 6.50 -3.71 2.30
CA ARG A 12 5.46 -4.76 2.29
C ARG A 12 5.55 -5.65 1.05
N SER A 13 5.80 -5.08 -0.12
CA SER A 13 5.91 -5.84 -1.36
C SER A 13 7.19 -6.69 -1.39
N SER A 14 8.30 -6.18 -0.89
CA SER A 14 9.59 -6.89 -0.89
C SER A 14 9.72 -7.88 0.26
N LEU A 15 9.49 -7.44 1.51
CA LEU A 15 9.60 -8.31 2.68
C LEU A 15 8.48 -9.34 2.71
N GLY A 16 7.24 -8.95 2.41
CA GLY A 16 6.10 -9.87 2.38
C GLY A 16 6.27 -10.97 1.34
N ALA A 17 6.78 -10.65 0.15
CA ALA A 17 7.11 -11.64 -0.87
C ALA A 17 8.23 -12.58 -0.42
N GLY A 18 9.29 -12.05 0.22
CA GLY A 18 10.37 -12.85 0.77
C GLY A 18 9.89 -13.82 1.84
N VAL A 19 9.08 -13.34 2.80
CA VAL A 19 8.47 -14.19 3.83
C VAL A 19 7.59 -15.27 3.22
N HIS A 20 6.76 -14.94 2.25
CA HIS A 20 5.92 -15.92 1.55
C HIS A 20 6.76 -17.03 0.92
N LEU A 21 7.81 -16.68 0.17
CA LEU A 21 8.70 -17.65 -0.48
C LEU A 21 9.43 -18.55 0.52
N VAL A 22 9.88 -17.99 1.65
CA VAL A 22 10.51 -18.79 2.73
C VAL A 22 9.51 -19.74 3.35
N CYS A 23 8.28 -19.29 3.64
CA CYS A 23 7.23 -20.14 4.20
C CYS A 23 6.85 -21.29 3.25
N GLU A 24 6.68 -21.02 1.96
CA GLU A 24 6.41 -22.09 0.98
C GLU A 24 7.58 -23.09 0.90
N SER A 25 8.82 -22.60 0.87
CA SER A 25 9.99 -23.48 0.89
C SER A 25 10.08 -24.33 2.18
N LEU A 26 9.71 -23.77 3.33
CA LEU A 26 9.68 -24.51 4.59
C LEU A 26 8.59 -25.58 4.58
N LYS A 27 7.40 -25.27 4.04
CA LYS A 27 6.35 -26.27 3.84
C LYS A 27 6.80 -27.43 2.95
N ASP A 28 7.52 -27.13 1.86
CA ASP A 28 8.06 -28.15 0.96
C ASP A 28 9.08 -29.05 1.66
N LEU A 29 9.97 -28.46 2.50
CA LEU A 29 10.90 -29.24 3.30
C LEU A 29 10.19 -30.15 4.31
N LEU A 30 9.12 -29.68 4.94
CA LEU A 30 8.33 -30.48 5.87
C LEU A 30 7.59 -31.61 5.15
N LYS A 31 7.06 -31.38 3.94
CA LYS A 31 6.48 -32.44 3.10
C LYS A 31 7.51 -33.49 2.71
N ASP A 32 8.72 -33.07 2.30
CA ASP A 32 9.83 -34.00 2.03
C ASP A 32 10.18 -34.85 3.24
N LEU A 33 10.25 -34.24 4.42
CA LEU A 33 10.49 -34.97 5.65
C LEU A 33 9.39 -35.96 5.96
N ALA A 34 8.12 -35.63 5.78
CA ALA A 34 7.01 -36.54 5.98
C ALA A 34 7.12 -37.75 5.05
N ILE A 35 7.41 -37.53 3.77
CA ILE A 35 7.63 -38.60 2.80
C ILE A 35 8.81 -39.50 3.18
N GLN A 36 9.89 -38.94 3.71
CA GLN A 36 11.09 -39.70 4.08
C GLN A 36 10.94 -40.48 5.39
N THR A 37 10.17 -39.98 6.36
CA THR A 37 10.23 -40.46 7.75
C THR A 37 8.95 -41.16 8.23
N VAL A 38 7.81 -41.00 7.54
CA VAL A 38 6.51 -41.52 8.01
C VAL A 38 5.90 -42.45 6.97
N GLU A 39 5.71 -43.73 7.32
CA GLU A 39 5.24 -44.77 6.38
C GLU A 39 3.97 -44.40 5.56
N PRO A 40 2.88 -43.86 6.14
CA PRO A 40 1.73 -43.51 5.32
C PRO A 40 2.03 -42.45 4.26
N PHE A 41 3.03 -41.59 4.47
CA PHE A 41 3.39 -40.51 3.53
C PHE A 41 4.41 -40.95 2.50
N LYS A 42 5.15 -42.04 2.69
CA LYS A 42 6.15 -42.55 1.72
C LYS A 42 5.53 -42.90 0.37
N GLN A 43 4.26 -43.24 0.34
CA GLN A 43 3.53 -43.59 -0.90
C GLN A 43 2.87 -42.35 -1.57
N LEU A 44 3.00 -41.15 -0.97
CA LEU A 44 2.39 -39.93 -1.46
C LEU A 44 3.37 -39.05 -2.20
N THR A 45 2.88 -38.32 -3.20
CA THR A 45 3.61 -37.22 -3.82
C THR A 45 3.35 -35.91 -3.06
N LYS A 46 4.25 -34.94 -3.16
CA LYS A 46 4.09 -33.62 -2.47
C LYS A 46 2.75 -32.95 -2.74
N ASP A 47 2.23 -33.08 -3.94
CA ASP A 47 0.96 -32.47 -4.38
C ASP A 47 -0.25 -33.03 -3.65
N LYS A 48 -0.14 -34.27 -3.12
CA LYS A 48 -1.18 -34.93 -2.34
C LYS A 48 -1.09 -34.66 -0.85
N ILE A 49 -0.14 -33.84 -0.40
CA ILE A 49 0.05 -33.50 1.01
C ILE A 49 -0.41 -32.06 1.24
N GLY A 50 -1.49 -31.91 1.99
CA GLY A 50 -1.96 -30.63 2.52
C GLY A 50 -1.25 -30.26 3.83
N MET A 51 -1.27 -29.00 4.19
CA MET A 51 -0.77 -28.51 5.46
C MET A 51 -1.70 -27.42 6.01
N GLU A 52 -2.12 -27.57 7.24
CA GLU A 52 -2.91 -26.58 7.97
C GLU A 52 -2.27 -26.34 9.35
N GLY A 53 -1.81 -25.10 9.59
CA GLY A 53 -0.97 -24.82 10.74
C GLY A 53 0.30 -25.66 10.73
N LEU A 54 0.52 -26.48 11.75
CA LEU A 54 1.62 -27.42 11.87
C LEU A 54 1.24 -28.88 11.56
N LEU A 55 0.01 -29.13 11.10
CA LEU A 55 -0.49 -30.46 10.78
C LEU A 55 -0.37 -30.72 9.27
N LEU A 56 0.39 -31.73 8.89
CA LEU A 56 0.45 -32.25 7.51
C LEU A 56 -0.55 -33.39 7.41
N PHE A 57 -1.31 -33.46 6.32
CA PHE A 57 -2.29 -34.51 6.08
C PHE A 57 -2.39 -34.89 4.61
N SER A 58 -2.84 -36.11 4.34
CA SER A 58 -3.13 -36.52 2.97
C SER A 58 -4.42 -35.86 2.49
N LEU A 59 -4.38 -35.27 1.27
CA LEU A 59 -5.57 -34.68 0.64
C LEU A 59 -6.62 -35.73 0.26
N ASP A 60 -6.18 -36.96 -0.03
CA ASP A 60 -7.06 -38.09 -0.38
C ASP A 60 -7.70 -38.73 0.87
N ASN A 61 -6.98 -38.70 2.02
CA ASN A 61 -7.47 -39.25 3.28
C ASN A 61 -6.95 -38.45 4.49
N LYS A 62 -7.74 -37.54 5.01
CA LYS A 62 -7.38 -36.68 6.15
C LYS A 62 -7.07 -37.43 7.46
N ALA A 63 -7.46 -38.70 7.60
CA ALA A 63 -7.09 -39.51 8.75
C ALA A 63 -5.56 -39.81 8.77
N ILE A 64 -4.90 -39.77 7.63
CA ILE A 64 -3.44 -39.85 7.52
C ILE A 64 -2.90 -38.46 7.77
N ALA A 65 -2.46 -38.19 9.01
CA ALA A 65 -1.94 -36.89 9.41
C ALA A 65 -0.73 -37.04 10.33
N VAL A 66 0.17 -36.06 10.28
CA VAL A 66 1.36 -35.99 11.15
C VAL A 66 1.65 -34.54 11.53
N HIS A 67 2.02 -34.34 12.78
CA HIS A 67 2.40 -33.01 13.26
C HIS A 67 3.85 -32.69 12.90
N ALA A 68 4.15 -31.48 12.44
CA ALA A 68 5.50 -31.07 12.02
C ALA A 68 6.55 -31.27 13.12
N THR A 69 6.21 -31.10 14.40
CA THR A 69 7.13 -31.33 15.51
C THR A 69 7.54 -32.80 15.63
N THR A 70 6.68 -33.75 15.25
CA THR A 70 7.01 -35.17 15.21
C THR A 70 8.04 -35.46 14.14
N LEU A 71 7.95 -34.80 12.96
CA LEU A 71 8.90 -34.94 11.88
C LEU A 71 10.29 -34.46 12.29
N VAL A 72 10.36 -33.30 12.98
CA VAL A 72 11.62 -32.74 13.49
C VAL A 72 12.25 -33.70 14.50
N LYS A 73 11.46 -34.25 15.45
CA LYS A 73 11.93 -35.25 16.43
C LYS A 73 12.42 -36.52 15.76
N ASN A 74 11.69 -37.05 14.79
CA ASN A 74 12.06 -38.27 14.06
C ASN A 74 13.39 -38.14 13.31
N LYS A 75 13.70 -36.93 12.81
CA LYS A 75 14.97 -36.65 12.17
C LYS A 75 16.12 -36.39 13.18
N ASN A 76 15.81 -36.29 14.46
CA ASN A 76 16.78 -35.99 15.54
C ASN A 76 17.52 -34.66 15.32
N VAL A 77 16.80 -33.62 14.84
CA VAL A 77 17.32 -32.27 14.67
C VAL A 77 16.60 -31.31 15.60
N SER A 78 17.29 -30.27 16.03
CA SER A 78 16.71 -29.27 16.95
C SER A 78 15.86 -28.24 16.22
N TYR A 79 16.11 -28.00 14.94
CA TYR A 79 15.39 -27.01 14.12
C TYR A 79 15.48 -27.37 12.63
N ILE A 80 14.59 -26.76 11.86
CA ILE A 80 14.61 -26.77 10.41
C ILE A 80 14.64 -25.31 9.94
N GLU A 81 15.51 -25.01 9.01
CA GLU A 81 15.65 -23.67 8.43
C GLU A 81 15.47 -23.69 6.93
N SER A 82 15.03 -22.57 6.38
CA SER A 82 15.00 -22.32 4.96
C SER A 82 15.43 -20.89 4.66
N ILE A 83 16.25 -20.73 3.64
CA ILE A 83 16.72 -19.43 3.18
C ILE A 83 16.29 -19.28 1.73
N LYS A 84 15.62 -18.19 1.42
CA LYS A 84 15.22 -17.82 0.05
C LYS A 84 15.55 -16.37 -0.21
N THR A 85 15.98 -16.10 -1.43
CA THR A 85 16.15 -14.75 -1.92
C THR A 85 14.93 -14.41 -2.77
N SER A 86 14.26 -13.28 -2.44
CA SER A 86 13.24 -12.74 -3.32
C SER A 86 13.96 -11.95 -4.43
N PRO A 87 13.89 -12.39 -5.69
CA PRO A 87 14.48 -11.62 -6.78
C PRO A 87 13.78 -10.24 -6.83
N GLY A 88 14.57 -9.19 -6.99
CA GLY A 88 14.04 -7.87 -7.29
C GLY A 88 13.30 -7.88 -8.63
N LEU A 89 12.32 -7.00 -8.78
CA LEU A 89 11.59 -6.87 -10.02
C LEU A 89 12.52 -6.41 -11.14
N ASN A 90 12.74 -7.23 -12.16
CA ASN A 90 13.40 -6.79 -13.37
C ASN A 90 12.35 -6.23 -14.36
N THR A 91 11.98 -4.98 -14.16
CA THR A 91 10.95 -4.29 -14.97
C THR A 91 11.31 -4.21 -16.46
N ARG A 92 12.60 -4.33 -16.82
CA ARG A 92 13.06 -4.34 -18.21
C ARG A 92 12.72 -5.64 -18.92
N GLU A 93 12.67 -6.75 -18.21
CA GLU A 93 12.32 -8.07 -18.80
C GLU A 93 10.82 -8.29 -18.89
N LEU A 94 10.03 -7.68 -17.99
CA LEU A 94 8.59 -7.92 -17.88
C LEU A 94 7.76 -7.29 -19.01
N GLN A 95 8.25 -6.28 -19.71
CA GLN A 95 7.52 -5.52 -20.74
C GLN A 95 6.09 -5.08 -20.29
N LYS A 96 5.84 -4.99 -18.99
CA LYS A 96 4.54 -4.68 -18.40
C LYS A 96 4.69 -3.61 -17.32
N ALA A 97 3.74 -2.67 -17.29
CA ALA A 97 3.66 -1.67 -16.23
C ALA A 97 3.08 -2.32 -14.96
N THR A 98 3.81 -2.22 -13.85
CA THR A 98 3.41 -2.75 -12.53
C THR A 98 3.20 -1.63 -11.51
N ASN A 99 2.87 -0.43 -11.97
CA ASN A 99 2.70 0.74 -11.12
C ASN A 99 1.38 0.68 -10.32
N SER A 100 1.42 1.23 -9.10
CA SER A 100 0.20 1.58 -8.38
C SER A 100 -0.38 2.89 -8.93
N PHE A 101 -1.69 3.06 -8.85
CA PHE A 101 -2.34 4.32 -9.23
C PHE A 101 -3.55 4.60 -8.33
N SER A 102 -3.97 5.86 -8.32
CA SER A 102 -5.17 6.30 -7.62
C SER A 102 -6.01 7.22 -8.50
N VAL A 103 -7.32 7.25 -8.21
CA VAL A 103 -8.29 8.15 -8.85
C VAL A 103 -9.07 8.85 -7.75
N HIS A 104 -9.33 10.16 -7.92
CA HIS A 104 -10.00 10.99 -6.95
C HIS A 104 -11.17 11.73 -7.56
N PHE A 105 -12.29 11.73 -6.84
CA PHE A 105 -13.46 12.57 -7.12
C PHE A 105 -13.67 13.49 -5.93
N VAL A 106 -13.83 14.78 -6.22
CA VAL A 106 -13.94 15.82 -5.19
C VAL A 106 -15.19 16.66 -5.42
N LYS A 107 -15.99 16.84 -4.38
CA LYS A 107 -17.11 17.77 -4.34
C LYS A 107 -16.73 18.97 -3.50
N VAL A 108 -16.88 20.19 -4.07
CA VAL A 108 -16.58 21.46 -3.39
C VAL A 108 -17.77 22.39 -3.41
N HIS A 109 -17.84 23.26 -2.41
CA HIS A 109 -18.58 24.51 -2.46
C HIS A 109 -17.58 25.67 -2.50
N VAL A 110 -17.86 26.67 -3.35
CA VAL A 110 -17.10 27.91 -3.39
C VAL A 110 -18.06 29.06 -3.19
N HIS A 111 -17.83 29.85 -2.15
CA HIS A 111 -18.70 30.99 -1.83
C HIS A 111 -18.50 32.11 -2.85
N LYS A 112 -19.58 32.49 -3.57
CA LYS A 112 -19.50 33.40 -4.74
C LYS A 112 -18.91 34.78 -4.45
N LYS A 113 -19.10 35.32 -3.24
CA LYS A 113 -18.62 36.67 -2.88
C LYS A 113 -17.26 36.64 -2.22
N THR A 114 -16.98 35.65 -1.35
CA THR A 114 -15.74 35.59 -0.54
C THR A 114 -14.68 34.69 -1.15
N ASN A 115 -15.02 33.89 -2.18
CA ASN A 115 -14.17 32.83 -2.76
C ASN A 115 -13.70 31.79 -1.75
N GLU A 116 -14.37 31.66 -0.61
CA GLU A 116 -14.06 30.64 0.39
C GLU A 116 -14.38 29.26 -0.17
N ILE A 117 -13.39 28.34 -0.05
CA ILE A 117 -13.48 26.97 -0.56
C ILE A 117 -13.80 26.04 0.60
N GLN A 118 -14.87 25.26 0.46
CA GLN A 118 -15.26 24.23 1.39
C GLN A 118 -15.34 22.88 0.68
N LEU A 119 -14.50 21.93 1.12
CA LEU A 119 -14.59 20.54 0.66
C LEU A 119 -15.84 19.89 1.27
N GLN A 120 -16.65 19.24 0.44
CA GLN A 120 -17.89 18.61 0.89
C GLN A 120 -17.78 17.09 0.97
N HIS A 121 -17.07 16.47 0.03
CA HIS A 121 -16.91 15.03 -0.03
C HIS A 121 -15.75 14.67 -0.95
N ILE A 122 -15.03 13.61 -0.59
CA ILE A 122 -13.96 13.05 -1.42
C ILE A 122 -14.18 11.54 -1.54
N VAL A 123 -14.14 11.04 -2.76
CA VAL A 123 -14.08 9.61 -3.04
C VAL A 123 -12.71 9.32 -3.64
N THR A 124 -11.99 8.37 -3.08
CA THR A 124 -10.69 7.94 -3.58
C THR A 124 -10.68 6.43 -3.80
N THR A 125 -10.12 6.01 -4.90
CA THR A 125 -9.88 4.60 -5.18
C THR A 125 -8.43 4.37 -5.50
N GLY A 126 -7.89 3.23 -5.06
CA GLY A 126 -6.50 2.85 -5.28
C GLY A 126 -6.38 1.45 -5.89
N ASP A 127 -5.47 1.31 -6.84
CA ASP A 127 -4.96 0.02 -7.28
C ASP A 127 -3.55 -0.17 -6.72
N ALA A 128 -3.45 -1.05 -5.74
CA ALA A 128 -2.19 -1.46 -5.14
C ALA A 128 -2.02 -2.99 -5.18
N GLY A 129 -2.61 -3.65 -6.18
CA GLY A 129 -2.60 -5.10 -6.26
C GLY A 129 -3.42 -5.73 -5.14
N LYS A 130 -2.92 -6.82 -4.57
CA LYS A 130 -3.54 -7.47 -3.41
C LYS A 130 -3.46 -6.59 -2.17
N ILE A 131 -4.58 -6.32 -1.54
CA ILE A 131 -4.65 -5.63 -0.26
C ILE A 131 -4.43 -6.65 0.86
N ILE A 132 -3.36 -6.48 1.62
CA ILE A 132 -2.97 -7.42 2.70
C ILE A 132 -3.79 -7.18 3.96
N SER A 133 -4.00 -5.89 4.31
CA SER A 133 -4.81 -5.47 5.44
C SER A 133 -5.63 -4.25 5.02
N GLU A 134 -6.94 -4.41 4.97
CA GLU A 134 -7.84 -3.36 4.49
C GLU A 134 -7.83 -2.13 5.42
N GLU A 135 -7.82 -2.36 6.74
CA GLU A 135 -7.79 -1.28 7.73
C GLU A 135 -6.55 -0.40 7.60
N THR A 136 -5.36 -1.02 7.52
CA THR A 136 -4.11 -0.27 7.37
C THR A 136 -3.98 0.37 6.00
N ALA A 137 -4.48 -0.28 4.94
CA ALA A 137 -4.51 0.28 3.60
C ALA A 137 -5.43 1.52 3.54
N ARG A 138 -6.63 1.42 4.12
CA ARG A 138 -7.56 2.55 4.26
C ARG A 138 -6.93 3.72 5.02
N SER A 139 -6.26 3.44 6.14
CA SER A 139 -5.55 4.46 6.92
C SER A 139 -4.49 5.19 6.10
N GLN A 140 -3.71 4.49 5.27
CA GLN A 140 -2.72 5.11 4.36
C GLN A 140 -3.40 6.01 3.32
N MET A 141 -4.49 5.55 2.71
CA MET A 141 -5.25 6.35 1.74
C MET A 141 -5.82 7.62 2.37
N LEU A 142 -6.41 7.52 3.56
CA LEU A 142 -6.92 8.67 4.31
C LEU A 142 -5.82 9.69 4.61
N GLY A 143 -4.66 9.22 5.10
CA GLY A 143 -3.49 10.08 5.36
C GLY A 143 -3.00 10.78 4.10
N GLY A 144 -2.93 10.08 2.96
CA GLY A 144 -2.57 10.65 1.67
C GLY A 144 -3.56 11.72 1.20
N VAL A 145 -4.86 11.48 1.36
CA VAL A 145 -5.91 12.48 1.04
C VAL A 145 -5.75 13.72 1.90
N VAL A 146 -5.55 13.58 3.22
CA VAL A 146 -5.35 14.72 4.12
C VAL A 146 -4.12 15.54 3.72
N GLY A 147 -2.99 14.87 3.42
CA GLY A 147 -1.79 15.55 2.90
C GLY A 147 -2.04 16.27 1.57
N GLY A 148 -2.79 15.66 0.66
CA GLY A 148 -3.17 16.28 -0.61
C GLY A 148 -4.09 17.49 -0.46
N ILE A 149 -4.99 17.51 0.55
CA ILE A 149 -5.79 18.69 0.90
C ILE A 149 -4.88 19.82 1.36
N GLY A 150 -3.90 19.53 2.23
CA GLY A 150 -2.92 20.50 2.69
C GLY A 150 -2.14 21.12 1.52
N MET A 151 -1.57 20.27 0.68
CA MET A 151 -0.87 20.70 -0.53
C MET A 151 -1.74 21.58 -1.44
N ALA A 152 -3.01 21.23 -1.60
CA ALA A 152 -3.92 21.96 -2.50
C ALA A 152 -4.37 23.32 -1.95
N LEU A 153 -4.61 23.44 -0.64
CA LEU A 153 -5.37 24.55 -0.09
C LEU A 153 -4.66 25.39 0.96
N THR A 154 -3.71 24.84 1.74
CA THR A 154 -3.21 25.50 2.95
C THR A 154 -1.70 25.52 3.11
N GLU A 155 -1.00 24.48 2.70
CA GLU A 155 0.41 24.35 2.96
C GLU A 155 1.25 25.13 1.94
N GLU A 156 2.01 26.09 2.41
CA GLU A 156 2.93 26.91 1.61
C GLU A 156 4.19 27.19 2.41
N LEU A 157 5.33 26.85 1.84
CA LEU A 157 6.62 27.23 2.41
C LEU A 157 6.99 28.64 1.95
N LYS A 158 7.17 29.59 2.91
CA LYS A 158 7.52 30.97 2.62
C LYS A 158 8.99 31.22 2.87
N LEU A 159 9.72 31.52 1.81
CA LEU A 159 11.16 31.80 1.86
C LEU A 159 11.43 33.32 1.83
N ASP A 160 12.17 33.81 2.80
CA ASP A 160 12.78 35.14 2.77
C ASP A 160 14.07 35.07 1.95
N HIS A 161 14.00 35.49 0.70
CA HIS A 161 15.15 35.44 -0.22
C HIS A 161 16.28 36.37 0.20
N THR A 162 16.01 37.41 0.98
CA THR A 162 17.05 38.36 1.45
C THR A 162 17.90 37.73 2.56
N LYS A 163 17.28 36.96 3.42
CA LYS A 163 17.92 36.32 4.60
C LYS A 163 18.19 34.84 4.42
N GLY A 164 17.75 34.23 3.31
CA GLY A 164 17.90 32.81 3.02
C GLY A 164 17.24 31.89 4.04
N ARG A 165 16.11 32.32 4.68
CA ARG A 165 15.45 31.57 5.73
C ARG A 165 13.96 31.39 5.46
N ILE A 166 13.41 30.29 6.01
CA ILE A 166 11.98 30.04 6.00
C ILE A 166 11.32 30.95 7.05
N THR A 167 10.29 31.72 6.66
CA THR A 167 9.60 32.65 7.55
C THR A 167 8.47 32.04 8.36
N ASN A 168 7.91 30.91 7.91
CA ASN A 168 6.80 30.20 8.53
C ASN A 168 7.20 28.79 9.02
N ALA A 169 8.34 28.70 9.73
CA ALA A 169 8.93 27.45 10.21
C ALA A 169 8.33 26.90 11.50
N SER A 170 7.07 27.20 11.82
CA SER A 170 6.39 26.70 13.02
C SER A 170 4.98 26.20 12.69
N LEU A 171 4.45 25.28 13.50
CA LEU A 171 3.06 24.80 13.35
C LEU A 171 2.00 25.90 13.51
N GLY A 172 2.34 27.03 14.12
CA GLY A 172 1.46 28.20 14.20
C GLY A 172 1.39 29.03 12.92
N SER A 173 2.39 28.89 12.04
CA SER A 173 2.53 29.69 10.81
C SER A 173 2.53 28.85 9.53
N TYR A 174 2.89 27.56 9.60
CA TYR A 174 2.74 26.59 8.52
C TYR A 174 1.41 25.86 8.70
N LEU A 175 0.46 26.11 7.79
CA LEU A 175 -0.93 25.72 7.95
C LEU A 175 -1.18 24.29 7.46
N VAL A 176 -0.95 23.28 8.29
CA VAL A 176 -1.41 21.91 8.02
C VAL A 176 -2.95 21.82 8.11
N PRO A 177 -3.59 20.89 7.39
CA PRO A 177 -5.02 20.71 7.46
C PRO A 177 -5.49 20.36 8.88
N ARG A 178 -6.52 21.06 9.35
CA ARG A 178 -7.16 20.79 10.63
C ARG A 178 -8.33 19.84 10.44
N HIS A 179 -8.67 19.08 11.47
CA HIS A 179 -9.79 18.13 11.44
C HIS A 179 -11.10 18.72 10.89
N THR A 180 -11.41 19.97 11.25
CA THR A 180 -12.61 20.68 10.78
C THR A 180 -12.62 20.99 9.28
N MET A 181 -11.49 20.88 8.60
CA MET A 181 -11.37 21.13 7.16
C MET A 181 -11.51 19.84 6.33
N ILE A 182 -11.49 18.68 7.00
CA ILE A 182 -11.54 17.39 6.33
C ILE A 182 -12.99 16.96 6.14
N PRO A 183 -13.44 16.77 4.89
CA PRO A 183 -14.78 16.27 4.61
C PRO A 183 -14.87 14.76 4.85
N PRO A 184 -16.07 14.15 4.76
CA PRO A 184 -16.21 12.72 4.62
C PRO A 184 -15.37 12.19 3.44
N ILE A 185 -14.64 11.09 3.66
CA ILE A 185 -13.77 10.47 2.67
C ILE A 185 -14.15 8.99 2.51
N ASP A 186 -14.57 8.61 1.32
CA ASP A 186 -14.77 7.21 0.95
C ASP A 186 -13.53 6.66 0.26
N VAL A 187 -13.09 5.49 0.72
CA VAL A 187 -11.91 4.81 0.19
C VAL A 187 -12.31 3.46 -0.39
N TRP A 188 -11.92 3.20 -1.62
CA TRP A 188 -12.15 1.96 -2.33
C TRP A 188 -10.85 1.38 -2.88
N PHE A 189 -10.81 0.06 -3.04
CA PHE A 189 -9.68 -0.64 -3.63
C PHE A 189 -10.17 -1.57 -4.74
N THR A 190 -9.37 -1.69 -5.81
CA THR A 190 -9.60 -2.72 -6.83
C THR A 190 -9.33 -4.10 -6.28
N ASN A 191 -8.42 -4.23 -5.30
CA ASN A 191 -7.99 -5.47 -4.64
C ASN A 191 -7.70 -6.62 -5.62
N LYS A 192 -7.12 -6.29 -6.77
CA LYS A 192 -6.78 -7.25 -7.82
C LYS A 192 -5.30 -7.60 -7.74
N PRO A 193 -4.92 -8.82 -7.33
CA PRO A 193 -3.52 -9.23 -7.27
C PRO A 193 -2.81 -9.02 -8.61
N ASP A 194 -1.60 -8.49 -8.57
CA ASP A 194 -0.75 -8.34 -9.74
C ASP A 194 0.24 -9.51 -9.82
N PRO A 195 0.04 -10.46 -10.74
CA PRO A 195 0.87 -11.67 -10.78
C PRO A 195 2.30 -11.42 -11.27
N TYR A 196 2.58 -10.21 -11.77
CA TYR A 196 3.89 -9.87 -12.36
C TYR A 196 4.82 -9.17 -11.39
N ILE A 197 4.31 -8.58 -10.30
CA ILE A 197 5.14 -7.77 -9.42
C ILE A 197 5.92 -8.58 -8.38
N ASN A 198 5.27 -9.55 -7.74
CA ASN A 198 5.86 -10.40 -6.73
C ASN A 198 4.95 -11.59 -6.39
N ALA A 199 5.44 -12.52 -5.55
CA ALA A 199 4.72 -13.75 -5.19
C ALA A 199 3.38 -13.53 -4.47
N ILE A 200 3.17 -12.37 -3.82
CA ILE A 200 1.91 -12.05 -3.13
C ILE A 200 0.98 -11.14 -3.93
N GLY A 201 1.44 -10.62 -5.07
CA GLY A 201 0.66 -9.75 -5.94
C GLY A 201 0.35 -8.37 -5.36
N ALA A 202 1.10 -7.91 -4.35
CA ALA A 202 0.88 -6.61 -3.68
C ALA A 202 1.84 -5.55 -4.21
N LYS A 203 1.33 -4.33 -4.46
CA LYS A 203 2.08 -3.14 -4.89
C LYS A 203 2.23 -2.13 -3.76
N GLY A 204 3.01 -1.07 -3.97
CA GLY A 204 3.13 0.04 -3.04
C GLY A 204 1.81 0.82 -2.91
N LEU A 205 1.46 1.22 -1.69
CA LEU A 205 0.23 1.95 -1.40
C LEU A 205 0.48 3.27 -0.65
N GLY A 206 1.58 3.36 0.11
CA GLY A 206 1.79 4.35 1.17
C GLY A 206 1.47 5.80 0.85
N GLU A 207 1.73 6.26 -0.36
CA GLU A 207 1.62 7.68 -0.74
C GLU A 207 0.82 7.91 -2.04
N ILE A 208 0.21 6.86 -2.62
CA ILE A 208 -0.48 7.03 -3.91
C ILE A 208 -1.69 7.97 -3.84
N ALA A 209 -2.32 8.10 -2.68
CA ALA A 209 -3.48 8.95 -2.51
C ALA A 209 -3.18 10.46 -2.47
N ILE A 210 -1.92 10.85 -2.22
CA ILE A 210 -1.54 12.28 -2.29
C ILE A 210 -1.39 12.75 -3.73
N ILE A 211 -1.01 11.81 -4.62
CA ILE A 211 -0.76 12.11 -6.03
C ILE A 211 -2.11 12.31 -6.73
N GLY A 212 -2.26 13.42 -7.43
CA GLY A 212 -3.47 13.72 -8.19
C GLY A 212 -4.59 14.41 -7.42
N LEU A 213 -4.60 14.38 -6.07
CA LEU A 213 -5.68 15.01 -5.31
C LEU A 213 -5.73 16.53 -5.48
N ALA A 214 -4.58 17.21 -5.49
CA ALA A 214 -4.51 18.65 -5.75
C ALA A 214 -5.09 19.01 -7.14
N GLY A 215 -4.82 18.18 -8.15
CA GLY A 215 -5.44 18.30 -9.47
C GLY A 215 -6.95 18.09 -9.45
N ALA A 216 -7.44 17.11 -8.70
CA ALA A 216 -8.88 16.84 -8.55
C ALA A 216 -9.60 18.00 -7.85
N ILE A 217 -9.02 18.57 -6.79
CA ILE A 217 -9.53 19.76 -6.09
C ILE A 217 -9.55 20.95 -7.05
N SER A 218 -8.48 21.21 -7.79
CA SER A 218 -8.41 22.30 -8.78
C SER A 218 -9.47 22.15 -9.86
N ASN A 219 -9.71 20.92 -10.34
CA ASN A 219 -10.76 20.65 -11.33
C ASN A 219 -12.16 20.86 -10.75
N ALA A 220 -12.41 20.46 -9.52
CA ALA A 220 -13.68 20.68 -8.86
C ALA A 220 -13.98 22.17 -8.67
N ILE A 221 -12.98 22.97 -8.29
CA ILE A 221 -13.11 24.43 -8.19
C ILE A 221 -13.38 25.04 -9.55
N PHE A 222 -12.65 24.63 -10.59
CA PHE A 222 -12.89 25.10 -11.95
C PHE A 222 -14.32 24.79 -12.42
N ASN A 223 -14.81 23.58 -12.15
CA ASN A 223 -16.17 23.19 -12.49
C ASN A 223 -17.22 24.03 -11.74
N ALA A 224 -16.93 24.45 -10.50
CA ALA A 224 -17.85 25.23 -9.67
C ALA A 224 -17.96 26.71 -10.10
N ILE A 225 -16.86 27.34 -10.53
CA ILE A 225 -16.79 28.80 -10.75
C ILE A 225 -16.15 29.24 -12.05
N GLY A 226 -15.68 28.30 -12.90
CA GLY A 226 -15.05 28.60 -14.19
C GLY A 226 -13.64 29.21 -14.11
N LYS A 227 -13.06 29.33 -12.90
CA LYS A 227 -11.73 29.93 -12.70
C LYS A 227 -10.67 28.85 -12.55
N ARG A 228 -9.58 28.94 -13.34
CA ARG A 228 -8.47 27.98 -13.33
C ARG A 228 -7.26 28.53 -12.59
N VAL A 229 -6.94 27.93 -11.43
CA VAL A 229 -5.69 28.20 -10.70
C VAL A 229 -4.68 27.09 -11.02
N ARG A 230 -3.44 27.50 -11.31
CA ARG A 230 -2.33 26.59 -11.65
C ARG A 230 -1.22 26.60 -10.61
N ASP A 231 -1.29 27.50 -9.65
CA ASP A 231 -0.30 27.68 -8.59
C ASP A 231 -0.88 27.27 -7.25
N LEU A 232 -0.21 26.35 -6.55
CA LEU A 232 -0.61 25.87 -5.22
C LEU A 232 0.01 26.75 -4.11
N PRO A 233 -0.61 26.82 -2.93
CA PRO A 233 -1.98 26.41 -2.65
C PRO A 233 -3.03 27.28 -3.35
N ILE A 234 -4.23 26.73 -3.57
CA ILE A 234 -5.37 27.46 -4.16
C ILE A 234 -6.03 28.27 -3.04
N THR A 235 -5.68 29.53 -2.92
CA THR A 235 -6.24 30.42 -1.87
C THR A 235 -7.39 31.27 -2.42
N LYS A 236 -8.25 31.78 -1.53
CA LYS A 236 -9.34 32.71 -1.89
C LYS A 236 -8.82 33.98 -2.53
N GLU A 237 -7.62 34.45 -2.15
CA GLU A 237 -6.97 35.62 -2.73
C GLU A 237 -6.55 35.38 -4.18
N LYS A 238 -6.05 34.17 -4.50
CA LYS A 238 -5.74 33.78 -5.88
C LYS A 238 -7.01 33.69 -6.73
N LEU A 239 -8.10 33.14 -6.19
CA LEU A 239 -9.38 33.09 -6.88
C LEU A 239 -10.00 34.47 -7.10
N ALA A 240 -9.72 35.47 -6.25
CA ALA A 240 -10.21 36.83 -6.39
C ALA A 240 -9.48 37.61 -7.51
N LYS A 241 -8.25 37.22 -7.86
CA LYS A 241 -7.42 37.89 -8.87
C LYS A 241 -7.69 37.44 -10.32
N ILE A 242 -8.39 36.32 -10.48
CA ILE A 242 -8.77 35.75 -11.77
C ILE A 242 -10.24 36.11 -12.05
#